data_cb45e22072ed84bb3315d6f807d39784
#
_entry.id   cb45e22072ed84bb3315d6f807d39784
#
_cell.length_a   1.000
_cell.length_b   1.000
_cell.length_c   1.000
_cell.angle_alpha   90.00
_cell.angle_beta   90.00
_cell.angle_gamma   90.00
#
_symmetry.space_group_name_H-M   'P 1'
#
loop_
_entity.id
_entity.type
_entity.pdbx_description
1 polymer ?
#
loop_
_entity_poly.entity_id
_entity_poly.type
_entity_poly.pdbx_seq_one_letter_code
_entity_poly.pdbx_strand_id
1 'polypeptide(L)'
;GSEMCIRDRNLYDWELLGLAKGDINRVDVTGHTYQEGAFAFYWKGWFWIIADPHKGLAVYRSKDAVNWEYQRIIMYEPGKRFADNTRARHPSVLIKDNRAFIVYHVQPFLGYNPGTHEAGDEIYQKISFLQMAELNCENGKLTCNRDKTIYP
;
A
#
# COMPACT_ATOMS: atom_id res chain seq x y z
N GLY A 1 -11.74 2.62 -8.72
CA GLY A 1 -11.46 4.00 -8.40
C GLY A 1 -10.07 4.43 -8.82
N SER A 2 -9.96 5.48 -9.60
CA SER A 2 -8.68 6.08 -9.92
C SER A 2 -8.30 7.04 -8.79
N GLU A 3 -7.07 6.91 -8.29
CA GLU A 3 -6.52 7.82 -7.30
C GLU A 3 -6.32 9.20 -7.94
N MET A 4 -7.07 10.18 -7.46
CA MET A 4 -7.01 11.56 -7.95
C MET A 4 -6.13 12.39 -7.03
N CYS A 5 -5.24 13.19 -7.61
CA CYS A 5 -4.53 14.24 -6.88
C CYS A 5 -5.46 15.44 -6.72
N ILE A 6 -5.82 15.73 -5.48
CA ILE A 6 -6.61 16.90 -5.11
C ILE A 6 -5.77 17.75 -4.17
N ARG A 7 -5.86 19.05 -4.31
CA ARG A 7 -5.18 20.00 -3.43
C ARG A 7 -6.20 20.92 -2.79
N ASP A 8 -6.02 21.16 -1.51
CA ASP A 8 -6.67 22.24 -0.79
C ASP A 8 -5.67 22.98 0.13
N ARG A 9 -6.11 24.07 0.71
CA ARG A 9 -5.38 24.82 1.74
C ARG A 9 -6.23 25.08 2.98
N ASN A 10 -7.52 24.90 2.89
CA ASN A 10 -8.50 25.29 3.92
C ASN A 10 -9.59 24.24 4.14
N LEU A 11 -9.53 23.09 3.48
CA LEU A 11 -10.51 21.99 3.48
C LEU A 11 -11.87 22.35 2.82
N TYR A 12 -11.96 23.48 2.11
CA TYR A 12 -13.16 23.93 1.44
C TYR A 12 -12.98 24.10 -0.08
N ASP A 13 -11.84 24.62 -0.49
CA ASP A 13 -11.55 24.95 -1.88
C ASP A 13 -10.63 23.89 -2.48
N TRP A 14 -11.23 22.89 -3.12
CA TRP A 14 -10.54 21.75 -3.71
C TRP A 14 -10.22 21.97 -5.18
N GLU A 15 -9.00 21.73 -5.57
CA GLU A 15 -8.55 21.77 -6.96
C GLU A 15 -8.16 20.37 -7.41
N LEU A 16 -8.77 19.89 -8.50
CA LEU A 16 -8.37 18.62 -9.13
C LEU A 16 -7.11 18.84 -9.96
N LEU A 17 -5.99 18.25 -9.53
CA LEU A 17 -4.70 18.35 -10.21
C LEU A 17 -4.48 17.25 -11.26
N GLY A 18 -5.24 16.17 -11.20
CA GLY A 18 -5.10 15.02 -12.11
C GLY A 18 -5.06 13.67 -11.39
N LEU A 19 -4.60 12.66 -12.08
CA LEU A 19 -4.46 11.31 -11.56
C LEU A 19 -3.04 11.06 -11.06
N ALA A 20 -2.87 10.66 -9.82
CA ALA A 20 -1.56 10.32 -9.25
C ALA A 20 -0.89 9.15 -9.99
N LYS A 21 -1.68 8.19 -10.46
CA LYS A 21 -1.20 7.05 -11.22
C LYS A 21 -0.74 7.41 -12.65
N GLY A 22 -1.11 8.56 -13.18
CA GLY A 22 -0.85 8.97 -14.56
C GLY A 22 -1.73 8.20 -15.54
N ASP A 23 -1.18 7.27 -16.31
CA ASP A 23 -1.95 6.47 -17.25
C ASP A 23 -2.78 5.41 -16.52
N ILE A 24 -4.13 5.54 -16.57
CA ILE A 24 -5.08 4.59 -15.98
C ILE A 24 -5.06 3.23 -16.68
N ASN A 25 -4.60 3.18 -17.92
CA ASN A 25 -4.50 1.95 -18.69
C ASN A 25 -3.18 1.20 -18.43
N ARG A 26 -2.27 1.81 -17.67
CA ARG A 26 -1.01 1.17 -17.35
C ARG A 26 -1.26 -0.03 -16.45
N VAL A 27 -1.21 -1.19 -17.05
CA VAL A 27 -1.15 -2.45 -16.33
C VAL A 27 0.18 -2.49 -15.60
N ASP A 28 0.12 -2.52 -14.28
CA ASP A 28 1.34 -2.67 -13.49
C ASP A 28 1.92 -4.09 -13.63
N VAL A 29 3.05 -4.34 -12.99
CA VAL A 29 3.72 -5.66 -13.01
C VAL A 29 2.85 -6.80 -12.47
N THR A 30 1.72 -6.49 -11.84
CA THR A 30 0.77 -7.47 -11.31
C THR A 30 -0.36 -7.79 -12.28
N GLY A 31 -0.46 -7.08 -13.40
CA GLY A 31 -1.53 -7.21 -14.36
C GLY A 31 -2.85 -6.56 -13.95
N HIS A 32 -2.85 -5.69 -12.92
CA HIS A 32 -4.04 -4.99 -12.46
C HIS A 32 -4.00 -3.49 -12.80
N THR A 33 -5.14 -3.00 -13.29
CA THR A 33 -5.35 -1.57 -13.54
C THR A 33 -6.01 -0.86 -12.35
N TYR A 34 -6.69 -1.62 -11.48
CA TYR A 34 -7.40 -1.07 -10.34
C TYR A 34 -6.51 -1.07 -9.10
N GLN A 35 -6.57 0.00 -8.36
CA GLN A 35 -5.94 0.14 -7.06
C GLN A 35 -6.94 0.77 -6.09
N GLU A 36 -6.89 0.37 -4.83
CA GLU A 36 -7.76 0.86 -3.79
C GLU A 36 -6.99 1.16 -2.50
N GLY A 37 -7.65 1.76 -1.50
CA GLY A 37 -7.09 1.96 -0.18
C GLY A 37 -5.77 2.73 -0.17
N ALA A 38 -5.62 3.73 -1.04
CA ALA A 38 -4.40 4.51 -1.11
C ALA A 38 -4.17 5.34 0.15
N PHE A 39 -2.93 5.41 0.59
CA PHE A 39 -2.48 6.25 1.67
C PHE A 39 -1.31 7.12 1.23
N ALA A 40 -1.45 8.44 1.43
CA ALA A 40 -0.41 9.41 1.08
C ALA A 40 0.29 9.95 2.33
N PHE A 41 1.61 10.12 2.26
CA PHE A 41 2.42 10.67 3.36
C PHE A 41 3.70 11.32 2.83
N TYR A 42 4.33 12.16 3.67
CA TYR A 42 5.63 12.76 3.39
C TYR A 42 6.67 12.20 4.34
N TRP A 43 7.78 11.70 3.81
CA TRP A 43 8.87 11.14 4.60
C TRP A 43 10.19 11.12 3.84
N LYS A 44 11.26 11.47 4.53
CA LYS A 44 12.64 11.51 3.99
C LYS A 44 12.77 12.28 2.68
N GLY A 45 12.09 13.43 2.59
CA GLY A 45 12.19 14.34 1.46
C GLY A 45 11.42 13.92 0.22
N TRP A 46 10.46 12.99 0.35
CA TRP A 46 9.58 12.53 -0.70
C TRP A 46 8.12 12.50 -0.24
N PHE A 47 7.23 12.83 -1.15
CA PHE A 47 5.83 12.44 -1.05
C PHE A 47 5.69 11.00 -1.55
N TRP A 48 4.93 10.22 -0.82
CA TRP A 48 4.68 8.82 -1.10
C TRP A 48 3.19 8.56 -1.21
N ILE A 49 2.81 7.66 -2.12
CA ILE A 49 1.51 6.99 -2.13
C ILE A 49 1.79 5.49 -2.08
N ILE A 50 1.08 4.80 -1.18
CA ILE A 50 1.02 3.34 -1.15
C ILE A 50 -0.43 2.96 -1.39
N ALA A 51 -0.70 2.10 -2.37
CA ALA A 51 -2.04 1.67 -2.76
C ALA A 51 -2.12 0.15 -2.91
N ASP A 52 -3.31 -0.42 -2.82
CA ASP A 52 -3.57 -1.86 -2.92
C ASP A 52 -4.04 -2.25 -4.33
N PRO A 53 -3.18 -2.84 -5.19
CA PRO A 53 -3.56 -3.41 -6.48
C PRO A 53 -4.02 -4.87 -6.36
N HIS A 54 -4.39 -5.36 -5.17
CA HIS A 54 -4.76 -6.74 -4.85
C HIS A 54 -3.62 -7.79 -4.96
N LYS A 55 -2.39 -7.35 -5.16
CA LYS A 55 -1.19 -8.22 -5.24
C LYS A 55 0.00 -7.56 -4.54
N GLY A 56 -0.09 -7.42 -3.22
CA GLY A 56 0.84 -6.62 -2.44
C GLY A 56 0.47 -5.13 -2.51
N LEU A 57 1.41 -4.25 -2.25
CA LEU A 57 1.18 -2.81 -2.16
C LEU A 57 2.06 -2.07 -3.18
N ALA A 58 1.42 -1.32 -4.07
CA ALA A 58 2.08 -0.48 -5.06
C ALA A 58 2.60 0.81 -4.41
N VAL A 59 3.85 1.16 -4.68
CA VAL A 59 4.51 2.34 -4.14
C VAL A 59 4.76 3.35 -5.25
N TYR A 60 4.34 4.58 -5.01
CA TYR A 60 4.61 5.74 -5.84
C TYR A 60 5.33 6.80 -5.02
N ARG A 61 6.15 7.60 -5.68
CA ARG A 61 6.83 8.74 -5.05
C ARG A 61 6.75 9.98 -5.92
N SER A 62 6.87 11.13 -5.27
CA SER A 62 6.90 12.43 -5.94
C SER A 62 7.79 13.41 -5.16
N LYS A 63 8.31 14.42 -5.85
CA LYS A 63 8.99 15.57 -5.23
C LYS A 63 8.05 16.74 -4.99
N ASP A 64 6.97 16.83 -5.71
CA ASP A 64 6.06 17.99 -5.76
C ASP A 64 4.59 17.63 -5.45
N ALA A 65 4.31 16.36 -5.14
CA ALA A 65 2.96 15.79 -4.93
C ALA A 65 2.02 15.93 -6.15
N VAL A 66 2.56 16.25 -7.31
CA VAL A 66 1.83 16.38 -8.58
C VAL A 66 2.31 15.36 -9.60
N ASN A 67 3.63 15.29 -9.78
CA ASN A 67 4.26 14.36 -10.72
C ASN A 67 4.69 13.09 -10.00
N TRP A 68 3.98 11.99 -10.23
CA TRP A 68 4.16 10.73 -9.53
C TRP A 68 4.90 9.72 -10.37
N GLU A 69 5.85 9.05 -9.73
CA GLU A 69 6.67 7.98 -10.30
C GLU A 69 6.35 6.66 -9.60
N TYR A 70 5.91 5.66 -10.36
CA TYR A 70 5.78 4.30 -9.84
C TYR A 70 7.14 3.71 -9.53
N GLN A 71 7.26 3.07 -8.39
CA GLN A 71 8.50 2.48 -7.92
C GLN A 71 8.51 0.97 -8.02
N ARG A 72 7.60 0.31 -7.29
CA ARG A 72 7.54 -1.15 -7.16
C ARG A 72 6.31 -1.61 -6.40
N ILE A 73 6.13 -2.91 -6.38
CA ILE A 73 5.30 -3.59 -5.38
C ILE A 73 6.15 -3.95 -4.17
N ILE A 74 5.59 -3.77 -2.99
CA ILE A 74 6.13 -4.28 -1.73
C ILE A 74 5.11 -5.22 -1.07
N MET A 75 5.56 -6.09 -0.16
CA MET A 75 4.70 -6.96 0.67
C MET A 75 3.74 -7.84 -0.15
N TYR A 76 4.19 -8.26 -1.33
CA TYR A 76 3.47 -9.23 -2.17
C TYR A 76 3.56 -10.63 -1.57
N GLU A 77 4.76 -11.05 -1.20
CA GLU A 77 5.01 -12.36 -0.61
C GLU A 77 4.41 -12.44 0.81
N PRO A 78 3.85 -13.59 1.19
CA PRO A 78 3.41 -13.84 2.56
C PRO A 78 4.53 -13.62 3.58
N GLY A 79 4.17 -13.08 4.74
CA GLY A 79 5.06 -13.03 5.89
C GLY A 79 5.07 -14.35 6.68
N LYS A 80 6.00 -14.45 7.64
CA LYS A 80 6.18 -15.62 8.50
C LYS A 80 5.61 -15.44 9.91
N ARG A 81 5.20 -14.20 10.23
CA ARG A 81 4.62 -13.90 11.54
C ARG A 81 3.22 -14.50 11.65
N PHE A 82 2.75 -14.63 12.90
CA PHE A 82 1.38 -15.10 13.15
C PHE A 82 0.35 -14.28 12.37
N ALA A 83 -0.54 -14.97 11.68
CA ALA A 83 -1.61 -14.41 10.85
C ALA A 83 -1.15 -13.42 9.77
N ASP A 84 0.14 -13.42 9.38
CA ASP A 84 0.71 -12.55 8.33
C ASP A 84 1.07 -13.34 7.07
N ASN A 85 0.33 -14.41 6.80
CA ASN A 85 0.60 -15.43 5.79
C ASN A 85 -0.09 -15.18 4.44
N THR A 86 -0.60 -13.97 4.21
CA THR A 86 -1.19 -13.57 2.92
C THR A 86 -0.66 -12.20 2.51
N ARG A 87 -1.05 -11.71 1.33
CA ARG A 87 -0.68 -10.39 0.85
C ARG A 87 -1.17 -9.29 1.79
N ALA A 88 -0.39 -8.22 1.92
CA ALA A 88 -0.81 -7.02 2.63
C ALA A 88 -1.88 -6.26 1.83
N ARG A 89 -2.82 -5.64 2.52
CA ARG A 89 -3.94 -4.89 1.94
C ARG A 89 -4.19 -3.59 2.71
N HIS A 90 -4.75 -2.59 2.01
CA HIS A 90 -5.24 -1.31 2.54
C HIS A 90 -4.28 -0.70 3.58
N PRO A 91 -3.17 -0.10 3.15
CA PRO A 91 -2.14 0.40 4.04
C PRO A 91 -2.54 1.71 4.70
N SER A 92 -1.98 1.95 5.89
CA SER A 92 -1.87 3.26 6.54
C SER A 92 -0.45 3.42 7.06
N VAL A 93 0.06 4.63 7.16
CA VAL A 93 1.44 4.89 7.61
C VAL A 93 1.46 5.87 8.76
N LEU A 94 2.13 5.49 9.84
CA LEU A 94 2.44 6.34 10.97
C LEU A 94 3.92 6.72 10.93
N ILE A 95 4.22 8.01 11.05
CA ILE A 95 5.59 8.51 11.18
C ILE A 95 5.81 8.96 12.62
N LYS A 96 6.83 8.40 13.25
CA LYS A 96 7.26 8.75 14.60
C LYS A 96 8.78 8.71 14.67
N ASP A 97 9.39 9.75 15.24
CA ASP A 97 10.84 9.86 15.46
C ASP A 97 11.66 9.54 14.19
N ASN A 98 11.24 10.12 13.06
CA ASN A 98 11.83 9.89 11.74
C ASN A 98 11.82 8.41 11.27
N ARG A 99 11.07 7.53 11.92
CA ARG A 99 10.75 6.17 11.49
C ARG A 99 9.35 6.15 10.89
N ALA A 100 9.12 5.28 9.93
CA ALA A 100 7.80 5.09 9.33
C ALA A 100 7.31 3.66 9.56
N PHE A 101 6.10 3.51 10.06
CA PHE A 101 5.46 2.24 10.35
C PHE A 101 4.24 2.09 9.46
N ILE A 102 4.20 1.02 8.68
CA ILE A 102 3.04 0.68 7.89
C ILE A 102 2.13 -0.25 8.69
N VAL A 103 0.86 0.14 8.81
CA VAL A 103 -0.21 -0.69 9.33
C VAL A 103 -1.03 -1.18 8.14
N TYR A 104 -1.31 -2.45 8.08
CA TYR A 104 -2.04 -3.09 6.99
C TYR A 104 -2.89 -4.23 7.53
N HIS A 105 -3.83 -4.70 6.75
CA HIS A 105 -4.53 -5.90 7.12
C HIS A 105 -4.18 -7.08 6.21
N VAL A 106 -4.37 -8.26 6.75
CA VAL A 106 -4.26 -9.54 6.06
C VAL A 106 -5.49 -10.38 6.34
N GLN A 107 -5.81 -11.28 5.43
CA GLN A 107 -6.89 -12.25 5.57
C GLN A 107 -6.30 -13.67 5.55
N PRO A 108 -5.82 -14.18 6.69
CA PRO A 108 -4.99 -15.39 6.74
C PRO A 108 -5.73 -16.67 6.36
N PHE A 109 -7.08 -16.65 6.37
CA PHE A 109 -7.92 -17.78 6.02
C PHE A 109 -8.46 -17.71 4.58
N LEU A 110 -8.17 -16.66 3.83
CA LEU A 110 -8.33 -16.69 2.39
C LEU A 110 -7.43 -17.79 1.87
N GLY A 111 -8.04 -18.90 1.41
CA GLY A 111 -7.30 -19.97 0.77
C GLY A 111 -6.36 -19.38 -0.26
N TYR A 112 -5.05 -19.43 0.01
CA TYR A 112 -4.04 -18.94 -0.90
C TYR A 112 -3.94 -19.93 -2.06
N ASN A 113 -4.88 -19.84 -2.95
CA ASN A 113 -4.71 -20.38 -4.29
C ASN A 113 -4.83 -19.19 -5.25
N PRO A 114 -3.72 -18.72 -5.82
CA PRO A 114 -3.79 -17.65 -6.81
C PRO A 114 -4.53 -18.19 -8.04
N GLY A 115 -5.85 -18.09 -8.03
CA GLY A 115 -6.69 -18.52 -9.15
C GLY A 115 -7.95 -19.30 -8.81
N THR A 116 -8.12 -19.77 -7.60
CA THR A 116 -9.38 -20.39 -7.18
C THR A 116 -10.06 -19.52 -6.13
N HIS A 117 -11.18 -18.91 -6.50
CA HIS A 117 -12.21 -18.49 -5.57
C HIS A 117 -13.02 -19.75 -5.16
N GLU A 118 -12.38 -20.74 -4.61
CA GLU A 118 -13.14 -21.81 -3.98
C GLU A 118 -13.77 -21.21 -2.72
N ALA A 119 -15.09 -21.31 -2.68
CA ALA A 119 -15.92 -20.92 -1.58
C ALA A 119 -15.57 -21.74 -0.32
N GLY A 120 -14.53 -21.30 0.38
CA GLY A 120 -14.39 -21.62 1.79
C GLY A 120 -15.48 -20.91 2.57
N ASP A 121 -15.73 -21.34 3.78
CA ASP A 121 -16.72 -20.74 4.68
C ASP A 121 -16.60 -19.22 4.64
N GLU A 122 -17.60 -18.50 4.11
CA GLU A 122 -17.56 -17.06 3.84
C GLU A 122 -17.19 -16.23 5.07
N ILE A 123 -17.48 -16.74 6.27
CA ILE A 123 -17.15 -16.09 7.54
C ILE A 123 -15.65 -16.04 7.74
N TYR A 124 -14.94 -17.14 7.51
CA TYR A 124 -13.48 -17.18 7.68
C TYR A 124 -12.76 -16.29 6.65
N GLN A 125 -13.28 -16.18 5.46
CA GLN A 125 -12.70 -15.30 4.43
C GLN A 125 -12.77 -13.82 4.80
N LYS A 126 -13.71 -13.42 5.67
CA LYS A 126 -13.89 -12.04 6.13
C LYS A 126 -13.05 -11.68 7.36
N ILE A 127 -12.49 -12.68 8.04
CA ILE A 127 -11.64 -12.43 9.21
C ILE A 127 -10.34 -11.76 8.75
N SER A 128 -10.12 -10.58 9.28
CA SER A 128 -8.93 -9.78 8.99
C SER A 128 -8.14 -9.51 10.25
N PHE A 129 -6.81 -9.55 10.14
CA PHE A 129 -5.89 -9.19 11.21
C PHE A 129 -5.12 -7.95 10.82
N LEU A 130 -4.99 -7.02 11.76
CA LEU A 130 -4.09 -5.89 11.59
C LEU A 130 -2.67 -6.34 11.91
N GLN A 131 -1.77 -5.92 11.04
CA GLN A 131 -0.34 -6.13 11.15
C GLN A 131 0.39 -4.80 11.07
N MET A 132 1.59 -4.75 11.62
CA MET A 132 2.46 -3.57 11.53
C MET A 132 3.87 -4.00 11.14
N ALA A 133 4.52 -3.23 10.28
CA ALA A 133 5.92 -3.41 9.91
C ALA A 133 6.61 -2.05 9.80
N GLU A 134 7.94 -2.03 9.90
CA GLU A 134 8.72 -0.81 9.68
C GLU A 134 9.11 -0.68 8.22
N LEU A 135 8.85 0.49 7.64
CA LEU A 135 9.31 0.85 6.31
C LEU A 135 10.78 1.28 6.35
N ASN A 136 11.50 0.94 5.32
CA ASN A 136 12.86 1.43 5.10
C ASN A 136 12.93 2.27 3.82
N CYS A 137 13.69 3.36 3.85
CA CYS A 137 13.90 4.21 2.69
C CYS A 137 15.39 4.47 2.50
N GLU A 138 15.94 3.89 1.46
CA GLU A 138 17.34 4.05 1.05
C GLU A 138 17.41 4.59 -0.39
N ASN A 139 18.16 5.66 -0.59
CA ASN A 139 18.33 6.31 -1.90
C ASN A 139 16.99 6.62 -2.60
N GLY A 140 15.97 7.03 -1.81
CA GLY A 140 14.64 7.32 -2.34
C GLY A 140 13.88 6.08 -2.83
N LYS A 141 14.23 4.89 -2.36
CA LYS A 141 13.50 3.64 -2.61
C LYS A 141 12.86 3.14 -1.32
N LEU A 142 11.57 2.91 -1.36
CA LEU A 142 10.81 2.40 -0.23
C LEU A 142 10.81 0.86 -0.26
N THR A 143 11.11 0.25 0.87
CA THR A 143 11.09 -1.20 1.06
C THR A 143 10.47 -1.55 2.41
N CYS A 144 10.02 -2.79 2.55
CA CYS A 144 9.50 -3.31 3.80
C CYS A 144 9.91 -4.78 3.96
N ASN A 145 10.55 -5.11 5.07
CA ASN A 145 10.67 -6.48 5.53
C ASN A 145 9.64 -6.71 6.63
N ARG A 146 8.50 -7.29 6.26
CA ARG A 146 7.37 -7.50 7.18
C ARG A 146 7.67 -8.48 8.30
N ASP A 147 8.69 -9.31 8.17
CA ASP A 147 9.10 -10.30 9.18
C ASP A 147 10.09 -9.75 10.22
N LYS A 148 10.61 -8.54 9.96
CA LYS A 148 11.54 -7.90 10.91
C LYS A 148 10.82 -7.52 12.20
N THR A 149 11.41 -7.87 13.34
CA THR A 149 10.91 -7.43 14.64
C THR A 149 11.02 -5.92 14.78
N ILE A 150 9.94 -5.29 15.24
CA ILE A 150 9.93 -3.86 15.56
C ILE A 150 10.34 -3.74 17.02
N TYR A 151 11.40 -2.98 17.26
CA TYR A 151 11.80 -2.59 18.60
C TYR A 151 11.29 -1.16 18.89
N PRO A 152 10.84 -0.90 20.11
CA PRO A 152 10.38 0.43 20.54
C PRO A 152 11.48 1.48 20.45
#